data_f7d6eb59b566573b080e165f6b9249bb
#
_entry.id   f7d6eb59b566573b080e165f6b9249bb
#
_cell.length_a   1.000
_cell.length_b   1.000
_cell.length_c   1.000
_cell.angle_alpha   90.00
_cell.angle_beta   90.00
_cell.angle_gamma   90.00
#
_symmetry.space_group_name_H-M   'P 1'
#
loop_
_entity.id
_entity.type
_entity.pdbx_description
1 polymer ?
#
loop_
_entity_poly.entity_id
_entity_poly.type
_entity_poly.pdbx_seq_one_letter_code
_entity_poly.pdbx_strand_id
1 'polypeptide(L)'
;MTCFDDVHGKLGFGLMRLPKIDGEIDIPQFGDMVDAFLDAGFNYFDTAWAYPGSEEATRKALVERYPRDAFLLATKAAPWFKCNNAQEAYAQLETSLERTGAGYIDYYLMHNLGSVRTEAFDRFDMWEFARRKREEGVIRHLGLSIHDSADALDTVLSEHPEVEFVQLQV
;
A
#
# COMPACT_ATOMS: atom_id res chain seq x y z
N MET A 1 4.87 -19.15 -10.25
CA MET A 1 5.34 -17.75 -10.11
C MET A 1 4.50 -17.15 -9.02
N THR A 2 5.11 -16.65 -7.96
CA THR A 2 4.40 -15.99 -6.86
C THR A 2 4.31 -14.49 -7.13
N CYS A 3 3.39 -13.77 -6.48
CA CYS A 3 3.30 -12.31 -6.62
C CYS A 3 4.53 -11.57 -6.07
N PHE A 4 5.45 -12.26 -5.39
CA PHE A 4 6.67 -11.72 -4.78
C PHE A 4 7.97 -12.08 -5.51
N ASP A 5 7.91 -12.65 -6.71
CA ASP A 5 9.12 -13.06 -7.43
C ASP A 5 10.05 -11.88 -7.76
N ASP A 6 9.51 -10.66 -7.88
CA ASP A 6 10.27 -9.42 -8.12
C ASP A 6 10.76 -8.73 -6.83
N VAL A 7 10.39 -9.25 -5.64
CA VAL A 7 10.84 -8.71 -4.35
C VAL A 7 12.24 -9.22 -4.02
N HIS A 8 13.18 -8.31 -3.90
CA HIS A 8 14.55 -8.65 -3.56
C HIS A 8 14.70 -8.87 -2.05
N GLY A 9 15.07 -10.10 -1.68
CA GLY A 9 15.25 -10.49 -0.28
C GLY A 9 13.93 -10.69 0.47
N LYS A 10 14.00 -10.60 1.81
CA LYS A 10 12.85 -10.83 2.71
C LYS A 10 12.56 -9.65 3.64
N LEU A 11 13.05 -8.48 3.30
CA LEU A 11 12.87 -7.25 4.08
C LEU A 11 12.14 -6.20 3.25
N GLY A 12 11.06 -5.65 3.80
CA GLY A 12 10.35 -4.49 3.27
C GLY A 12 10.58 -3.26 4.15
N PHE A 13 10.55 -2.07 3.55
CA PHE A 13 10.67 -0.81 4.26
C PHE A 13 9.30 -0.22 4.56
N GLY A 14 8.86 -0.30 5.82
CA GLY A 14 7.61 0.29 6.28
C GLY A 14 7.72 1.80 6.50
N LEU A 15 6.85 2.57 5.84
CA LEU A 15 6.89 4.04 5.80
C LEU A 15 5.88 4.72 6.74
N MET A 16 5.31 3.98 7.68
CA MET A 16 4.35 4.53 8.65
C MET A 16 5.00 5.45 9.68
N ARG A 17 6.25 5.16 10.07
CA ARG A 17 6.96 5.86 11.16
C ARG A 17 8.26 6.45 10.64
N LEU A 18 8.14 7.42 9.74
CA LEU A 18 9.29 8.14 9.19
C LEU A 18 9.93 9.06 10.24
N PRO A 19 11.24 9.33 10.13
CA PRO A 19 11.94 10.28 11.00
C PRO A 19 11.33 11.68 10.89
N LYS A 20 11.34 12.44 11.98
CA LYS A 20 10.74 13.77 12.05
C LYS A 20 11.65 14.76 12.76
N ILE A 21 11.64 16.01 12.28
CA ILE A 21 12.22 17.18 12.94
C ILE A 21 11.10 18.20 13.13
N ASP A 22 10.90 18.69 14.33
CA ASP A 22 9.88 19.68 14.69
C ASP A 22 8.44 19.30 14.26
N GLY A 23 8.15 17.99 14.24
CA GLY A 23 6.86 17.43 13.85
C GLY A 23 6.68 17.12 12.36
N GLU A 24 7.54 17.65 11.50
CA GLU A 24 7.55 17.40 10.05
C GLU A 24 8.47 16.22 9.69
N ILE A 25 8.15 15.50 8.61
CA ILE A 25 9.00 14.39 8.13
C ILE A 25 10.34 14.93 7.65
N ASP A 26 11.43 14.38 8.19
CA ASP A 26 12.80 14.68 7.78
C ASP A 26 13.11 14.00 6.44
N ILE A 27 12.85 14.72 5.34
CA ILE A 27 13.07 14.22 3.99
C ILE A 27 14.54 13.89 3.70
N PRO A 28 15.53 14.71 4.10
CA PRO A 28 16.94 14.35 3.97
C PRO A 28 17.28 13.02 4.65
N GLN A 29 16.97 12.86 5.93
CA GLN A 29 17.24 11.61 6.64
C GLN A 29 16.49 10.42 6.03
N PHE A 30 15.25 10.62 5.65
CA PHE A 30 14.48 9.56 4.96
C PHE A 30 15.12 9.20 3.61
N GLY A 31 15.65 10.18 2.87
CA GLY A 31 16.39 9.95 1.64
C GLY A 31 17.63 9.07 1.86
N ASP A 32 18.43 9.36 2.89
CA ASP A 32 19.60 8.54 3.24
C ASP A 32 19.21 7.10 3.62
N MET A 33 18.07 6.93 4.31
CA MET A 33 17.54 5.60 4.63
C MET A 33 17.09 4.84 3.38
N VAL A 34 16.47 5.52 2.42
CA VAL A 34 16.10 4.93 1.11
C VAL A 34 17.34 4.47 0.36
N ASP A 35 18.38 5.33 0.30
CA ASP A 35 19.65 5.01 -0.37
C ASP A 35 20.27 3.75 0.25
N ALA A 36 20.40 3.72 1.57
CA ALA A 36 20.97 2.58 2.29
C ALA A 36 20.16 1.28 2.07
N PHE A 37 18.85 1.36 1.96
CA PHE A 37 17.97 0.20 1.72
C PHE A 37 18.15 -0.36 0.30
N LEU A 38 18.16 0.49 -0.70
CA LEU A 38 18.39 0.11 -2.09
C LEU A 38 19.82 -0.39 -2.32
N ASP A 39 20.84 0.27 -1.74
CA ASP A 39 22.24 -0.15 -1.81
C ASP A 39 22.48 -1.53 -1.17
N ALA A 40 21.69 -1.88 -0.15
CA ALA A 40 21.69 -3.20 0.45
C ALA A 40 21.02 -4.28 -0.43
N GLY A 41 20.47 -3.89 -1.58
CA GLY A 41 19.86 -4.79 -2.56
C GLY A 41 18.38 -5.10 -2.29
N PHE A 42 17.71 -4.38 -1.40
CA PHE A 42 16.26 -4.49 -1.16
C PHE A 42 15.49 -3.48 -2.00
N ASN A 43 14.21 -3.78 -2.31
CA ASN A 43 13.45 -2.93 -3.24
C ASN A 43 11.97 -2.71 -2.88
N TYR A 44 11.45 -3.29 -1.78
CA TYR A 44 10.03 -3.22 -1.42
C TYR A 44 9.76 -2.13 -0.38
N PHE A 45 8.93 -1.14 -0.73
CA PHE A 45 8.51 -0.02 0.11
C PHE A 45 7.01 -0.07 0.38
N ASP A 46 6.61 0.10 1.65
CA ASP A 46 5.24 -0.04 2.12
C ASP A 46 4.72 1.23 2.77
N THR A 47 3.80 1.92 2.10
CA THR A 47 3.05 3.08 2.62
C THR A 47 1.55 2.78 2.72
N ALA A 48 0.74 3.78 2.97
CA ALA A 48 -0.72 3.72 2.92
C ALA A 48 -1.32 5.12 2.77
N TRP A 49 -2.47 5.21 2.12
CA TRP A 49 -3.26 6.44 2.02
C TRP A 49 -3.52 7.08 3.39
N ALA A 50 -3.74 6.25 4.41
CA ALA A 50 -4.02 6.67 5.79
C ALA A 50 -2.78 7.11 6.60
N TYR A 51 -1.56 7.01 6.06
CA TYR A 51 -0.34 7.45 6.78
C TYR A 51 -0.05 8.91 6.47
N PRO A 52 -0.24 9.85 7.44
CA PRO A 52 -0.13 11.27 7.17
C PRO A 52 1.24 11.68 6.63
N GLY A 53 1.27 12.28 5.43
CA GLY A 53 2.48 12.78 4.78
C GLY A 53 3.42 11.71 4.23
N SER A 54 3.13 10.41 4.44
CA SER A 54 4.03 9.33 4.04
C SER A 54 4.13 9.18 2.52
N GLU A 55 3.00 9.27 1.80
CA GLU A 55 2.98 9.16 0.34
C GLU A 55 3.72 10.33 -0.34
N GLU A 56 3.53 11.55 0.16
CA GLU A 56 4.24 12.74 -0.33
C GLU A 56 5.74 12.70 0.00
N ALA A 57 6.10 12.16 1.17
CA ALA A 57 7.49 11.94 1.54
C ALA A 57 8.14 10.86 0.66
N THR A 58 7.42 9.78 0.37
CA THR A 58 7.84 8.72 -0.54
C THR A 58 8.12 9.28 -1.94
N ARG A 59 7.27 10.17 -2.43
CA ARG A 59 7.52 10.85 -3.70
C ARG A 59 8.88 11.54 -3.71
N LYS A 60 9.16 12.38 -2.69
CA LYS A 60 10.39 13.18 -2.63
C LYS A 60 11.65 12.35 -2.40
N ALA A 61 11.59 11.36 -1.51
CA ALA A 61 12.75 10.59 -1.08
C ALA A 61 13.05 9.38 -1.98
N LEU A 62 12.05 8.87 -2.71
CA LEU A 62 12.19 7.67 -3.53
C LEU A 62 11.82 7.94 -5.00
N VAL A 63 10.55 8.28 -5.29
CA VAL A 63 10.03 8.27 -6.66
C VAL A 63 10.67 9.32 -7.56
N GLU A 64 10.98 10.50 -7.05
CA GLU A 64 11.68 11.58 -7.81
C GLU A 64 13.18 11.36 -7.94
N ARG A 65 13.76 10.38 -7.22
CA ARG A 65 15.21 10.15 -7.17
C ARG A 65 15.67 8.90 -7.91
N TYR A 66 14.80 7.92 -8.06
CA TYR A 66 15.15 6.62 -8.62
C TYR A 66 14.28 6.26 -9.83
N PRO A 67 14.81 5.50 -10.81
CA PRO A 67 13.99 4.95 -11.88
C PRO A 67 12.84 4.10 -11.31
N ARG A 68 11.67 4.16 -11.97
CA ARG A 68 10.46 3.51 -11.45
C ARG A 68 10.57 1.98 -11.32
N ASP A 69 11.42 1.36 -12.12
CA ASP A 69 11.73 -0.07 -12.12
C ASP A 69 12.79 -0.49 -11.07
N ALA A 70 13.40 0.47 -10.38
CA ALA A 70 14.36 0.17 -9.31
C ALA A 70 13.70 -0.23 -7.99
N PHE A 71 12.40 0.00 -7.83
CA PHE A 71 11.67 -0.27 -6.59
C PHE A 71 10.25 -0.76 -6.82
N LEU A 72 9.73 -1.43 -5.80
CA LEU A 72 8.35 -1.89 -5.70
C LEU A 72 7.63 -1.08 -4.62
N LEU A 73 6.47 -0.51 -4.96
CA LEU A 73 5.71 0.35 -4.07
C LEU A 73 4.38 -0.28 -3.70
N ALA A 74 4.16 -0.41 -2.40
CA ALA A 74 2.87 -0.80 -1.84
C ALA A 74 2.18 0.41 -1.22
N THR A 75 0.87 0.56 -1.48
CA THR A 75 -0.02 1.46 -0.73
C THR A 75 -1.36 0.78 -0.46
N LYS A 76 -2.22 1.41 0.34
CA LYS A 76 -3.39 0.75 0.90
C LYS A 76 -4.61 1.66 0.89
N ALA A 77 -5.77 1.13 0.49
CA ALA A 77 -7.07 1.78 0.60
C ALA A 77 -7.62 1.71 2.03
N ALA A 78 -8.19 2.79 2.51
CA ALA A 78 -8.82 2.88 3.83
C ALA A 78 -10.26 3.45 3.74
N PRO A 79 -11.21 2.79 3.04
CA PRO A 79 -12.56 3.32 2.81
C PRO A 79 -13.35 3.51 4.12
N TRP A 80 -12.98 2.79 5.17
CA TRP A 80 -13.53 2.97 6.53
C TRP A 80 -13.15 4.33 7.16
N PHE A 81 -12.21 5.07 6.58
CA PHE A 81 -11.76 6.35 7.09
C PHE A 81 -12.37 7.50 6.28
N LYS A 82 -13.44 8.09 6.80
CA LYS A 82 -14.13 9.29 6.27
C LYS A 82 -14.76 9.17 4.88
N CYS A 83 -14.94 7.97 4.30
CA CYS A 83 -15.67 7.83 3.05
C CYS A 83 -17.18 7.69 3.33
N ASN A 84 -17.98 8.44 2.61
CA ASN A 84 -19.46 8.43 2.70
C ASN A 84 -20.09 7.68 1.51
N ASN A 85 -19.36 7.49 0.43
CA ASN A 85 -19.80 6.85 -0.81
C ASN A 85 -18.64 6.18 -1.54
N ALA A 86 -18.97 5.39 -2.55
CA ALA A 86 -18.01 4.64 -3.34
C ALA A 86 -17.02 5.55 -4.10
N GLN A 87 -17.48 6.71 -4.61
CA GLN A 87 -16.59 7.63 -5.33
C GLN A 87 -15.48 8.16 -4.45
N GLU A 88 -15.78 8.50 -3.18
CA GLU A 88 -14.77 8.93 -2.23
C GLU A 88 -13.78 7.81 -1.90
N ALA A 89 -14.26 6.56 -1.81
CA ALA A 89 -13.41 5.41 -1.59
C ALA A 89 -12.49 5.13 -2.79
N TYR A 90 -13.00 5.21 -4.02
CA TYR A 90 -12.22 5.02 -5.25
C TYR A 90 -11.19 6.13 -5.47
N ALA A 91 -11.55 7.38 -5.13
CA ALA A 91 -10.64 8.53 -5.23
C ALA A 91 -9.39 8.40 -4.34
N GLN A 92 -9.38 7.49 -3.35
CA GLN A 92 -8.18 7.24 -2.55
C GLN A 92 -7.02 6.71 -3.40
N LEU A 93 -7.27 5.84 -4.38
CA LEU A 93 -6.22 5.35 -5.27
C LEU A 93 -5.66 6.48 -6.15
N GLU A 94 -6.53 7.32 -6.72
CA GLU A 94 -6.11 8.48 -7.50
C GLU A 94 -5.26 9.43 -6.66
N THR A 95 -5.72 9.73 -5.44
CA THR A 95 -4.96 10.53 -4.46
C THR A 95 -3.60 9.90 -4.14
N SER A 96 -3.52 8.59 -3.94
CA SER A 96 -2.26 7.89 -3.70
C SER A 96 -1.30 7.99 -4.89
N LEU A 97 -1.81 7.86 -6.11
CA LEU A 97 -1.03 8.05 -7.33
C LEU A 97 -0.52 9.49 -7.48
N GLU A 98 -1.35 10.48 -7.19
CA GLU A 98 -0.97 11.90 -7.19
C GLU A 98 0.09 12.22 -6.14
N ARG A 99 -0.10 11.76 -4.90
CA ARG A 99 0.82 12.00 -3.77
C ARG A 99 2.18 11.34 -4.01
N THR A 100 2.17 10.10 -4.44
CA THR A 100 3.41 9.35 -4.68
C THR A 100 4.08 9.73 -5.98
N GLY A 101 3.32 10.15 -6.99
CA GLY A 101 3.84 10.39 -8.36
C GLY A 101 4.32 9.12 -9.07
N ALA A 102 3.97 7.93 -8.57
CA ALA A 102 4.56 6.67 -9.01
C ALA A 102 4.04 6.16 -10.37
N GLY A 103 2.93 6.71 -10.88
CA GLY A 103 2.31 6.31 -12.15
C GLY A 103 1.49 5.03 -12.06
N TYR A 104 1.96 4.04 -11.32
CA TYR A 104 1.25 2.79 -10.99
C TYR A 104 1.70 2.28 -9.62
N ILE A 105 0.91 1.38 -9.04
CA ILE A 105 1.19 0.74 -7.74
C ILE A 105 1.50 -0.74 -7.96
N ASP A 106 2.61 -1.24 -7.40
CA ASP A 106 2.95 -2.65 -7.51
C ASP A 106 2.07 -3.52 -6.61
N TYR A 107 1.84 -3.10 -5.36
CA TYR A 107 1.06 -3.84 -4.38
C TYR A 107 -0.01 -2.94 -3.76
N TYR A 108 -1.27 -3.22 -4.08
CA TYR A 108 -2.40 -2.47 -3.53
C TYR A 108 -3.15 -3.32 -2.51
N LEU A 109 -3.30 -2.82 -1.29
CA LEU A 109 -3.91 -3.56 -0.20
C LEU A 109 -5.24 -2.95 0.25
N MET A 110 -6.20 -3.81 0.57
CA MET A 110 -7.33 -3.45 1.41
C MET A 110 -6.82 -3.33 2.85
N HIS A 111 -6.88 -2.10 3.42
CA HIS A 111 -6.15 -1.73 4.63
C HIS A 111 -6.88 -2.09 5.91
N ASN A 112 -6.20 -2.87 6.76
CA ASN A 112 -6.60 -3.08 8.15
C ASN A 112 -8.03 -3.63 8.27
N LEU A 113 -8.30 -4.73 7.54
CA LEU A 113 -9.54 -5.48 7.65
C LEU A 113 -9.72 -6.02 9.07
N GLY A 114 -10.94 -6.33 9.42
CA GLY A 114 -11.34 -6.87 10.70
C GLY A 114 -12.83 -6.65 10.92
N SER A 115 -13.36 -7.17 12.01
CA SER A 115 -14.79 -7.29 12.32
C SER A 115 -15.63 -6.00 12.12
N VAL A 116 -15.00 -4.82 12.17
CA VAL A 116 -15.69 -3.52 12.04
C VAL A 116 -15.41 -2.83 10.70
N ARG A 117 -14.28 -3.15 10.05
CA ARG A 117 -13.81 -2.40 8.87
C ARG A 117 -14.06 -3.11 7.55
N THR A 118 -14.16 -4.42 7.55
CA THR A 118 -14.39 -5.23 6.34
C THR A 118 -15.64 -4.78 5.61
N GLU A 119 -16.75 -4.53 6.32
CA GLU A 119 -18.00 -4.03 5.75
C GLU A 119 -17.85 -2.79 4.84
N ALA A 120 -16.90 -1.91 5.13
CA ALA A 120 -16.70 -0.71 4.31
C ALA A 120 -16.16 -1.04 2.91
N PHE A 121 -15.39 -2.09 2.77
CA PHE A 121 -14.89 -2.57 1.48
C PHE A 121 -16.00 -3.18 0.65
N ASP A 122 -16.87 -3.97 1.27
CA ASP A 122 -18.02 -4.59 0.62
C ASP A 122 -19.06 -3.54 0.23
N ARG A 123 -19.43 -2.66 1.15
CA ARG A 123 -20.41 -1.58 0.94
C ARG A 123 -20.06 -0.66 -0.22
N PHE A 124 -18.77 -0.42 -0.46
CA PHE A 124 -18.30 0.45 -1.55
C PHE A 124 -17.76 -0.32 -2.75
N ASP A 125 -17.95 -1.64 -2.80
CA ASP A 125 -17.53 -2.50 -3.91
C ASP A 125 -16.03 -2.36 -4.26
N MET A 126 -15.18 -2.26 -3.21
CA MET A 126 -13.74 -2.01 -3.35
C MET A 126 -12.99 -3.17 -3.99
N TRP A 127 -13.47 -4.40 -3.80
CA TRP A 127 -12.86 -5.60 -4.39
C TRP A 127 -12.97 -5.59 -5.91
N GLU A 128 -14.18 -5.32 -6.42
CA GLU A 128 -14.44 -5.19 -7.84
C GLU A 128 -13.69 -3.98 -8.44
N PHE A 129 -13.66 -2.85 -7.72
CA PHE A 129 -12.89 -1.68 -8.11
C PHE A 129 -11.40 -2.04 -8.26
N ALA A 130 -10.79 -2.69 -7.28
CA ALA A 130 -9.37 -3.05 -7.32
C ALA A 130 -9.07 -4.07 -8.45
N ARG A 131 -9.97 -5.05 -8.67
CA ARG A 131 -9.85 -6.00 -9.77
C ARG A 131 -9.80 -5.28 -11.12
N ARG A 132 -10.72 -4.32 -11.36
CA ARG A 132 -10.71 -3.50 -12.58
C ARG A 132 -9.42 -2.68 -12.71
N LYS A 133 -8.95 -2.07 -11.63
CA LYS A 133 -7.69 -1.31 -11.65
C LYS A 133 -6.45 -2.18 -11.91
N ARG A 134 -6.50 -3.45 -11.53
CA ARG A 134 -5.48 -4.43 -11.90
C ARG A 134 -5.55 -4.76 -13.41
N GLU A 135 -6.74 -4.99 -13.94
CA GLU A 135 -6.94 -5.21 -15.39
C GLU A 135 -6.50 -4.00 -16.24
N GLU A 136 -6.69 -2.79 -15.74
CA GLU A 136 -6.21 -1.55 -16.36
C GLU A 136 -4.69 -1.34 -16.22
N GLY A 137 -3.98 -2.15 -15.40
CA GLY A 137 -2.56 -2.03 -15.15
C GLY A 137 -2.17 -0.88 -14.22
N VAL A 138 -3.14 -0.26 -13.54
CA VAL A 138 -2.91 0.80 -12.55
C VAL A 138 -2.36 0.22 -11.24
N ILE A 139 -2.80 -0.98 -10.86
CA ILE A 139 -2.20 -1.80 -9.80
C ILE A 139 -1.75 -3.14 -10.40
N ARG A 140 -0.70 -3.74 -9.84
CA ARG A 140 -0.17 -5.02 -10.33
C ARG A 140 -0.69 -6.20 -9.51
N HIS A 141 -0.59 -6.11 -8.18
CA HIS A 141 -0.97 -7.16 -7.25
C HIS A 141 -1.98 -6.64 -6.24
N LEU A 142 -3.01 -7.46 -5.96
CA LEU A 142 -4.05 -7.16 -4.98
C LEU A 142 -3.84 -7.99 -3.72
N GLY A 143 -3.79 -7.32 -2.58
CA GLY A 143 -3.67 -7.95 -1.27
C GLY A 143 -4.56 -7.31 -0.21
N LEU A 144 -4.38 -7.76 1.01
CA LEU A 144 -5.03 -7.18 2.19
C LEU A 144 -4.08 -7.12 3.39
N SER A 145 -4.39 -6.23 4.31
CA SER A 145 -3.82 -6.27 5.67
C SER A 145 -4.94 -6.46 6.68
N ILE A 146 -4.70 -7.28 7.69
CA ILE A 146 -5.70 -7.63 8.69
C ILE A 146 -5.08 -7.70 10.09
N HIS A 147 -5.85 -7.24 11.09
CA HIS A 147 -5.54 -7.31 12.53
C HIS A 147 -6.71 -7.93 13.26
N ASP A 148 -7.03 -9.18 12.94
CA ASP A 148 -8.15 -9.93 13.51
C ASP A 148 -7.77 -11.41 13.68
N SER A 149 -8.73 -12.24 14.02
CA SER A 149 -8.57 -13.68 14.21
C SER A 149 -8.27 -14.42 12.90
N ALA A 150 -7.73 -15.63 13.03
CA ALA A 150 -7.52 -16.52 11.90
C ALA A 150 -8.84 -16.86 11.18
N ASP A 151 -9.94 -17.02 11.93
CA ASP A 151 -11.27 -17.31 11.36
C ASP A 151 -11.80 -16.14 10.51
N ALA A 152 -11.55 -14.89 10.95
CA ALA A 152 -11.90 -13.71 10.18
C ALA A 152 -11.08 -13.64 8.87
N LEU A 153 -9.80 -13.96 8.92
CA LEU A 153 -8.96 -14.04 7.72
C LEU A 153 -9.43 -15.14 6.77
N ASP A 154 -9.72 -16.33 7.28
CA ASP A 154 -10.21 -17.46 6.48
C ASP A 154 -11.51 -17.12 5.75
N THR A 155 -12.43 -16.43 6.45
CA THR A 155 -13.69 -15.94 5.86
C THR A 155 -13.40 -15.00 4.69
N VAL A 156 -12.59 -13.96 4.91
CA VAL A 156 -12.26 -12.97 3.86
C VAL A 156 -11.59 -13.63 2.65
N LEU A 157 -10.62 -14.52 2.86
CA LEU A 157 -9.93 -15.21 1.76
C LEU A 157 -10.84 -16.18 1.00
N SER A 158 -11.84 -16.77 1.67
CA SER A 158 -12.83 -17.64 1.04
C SER A 158 -13.81 -16.86 0.15
N GLU A 159 -14.15 -15.63 0.54
CA GLU A 159 -15.05 -14.73 -0.19
C GLU A 159 -14.34 -13.98 -1.33
N HIS A 160 -13.02 -13.74 -1.20
CA HIS A 160 -12.20 -12.95 -2.14
C HIS A 160 -10.98 -13.74 -2.66
N PRO A 161 -11.22 -14.76 -3.52
CA PRO A 161 -10.14 -15.59 -4.08
C PRO A 161 -9.19 -14.83 -5.02
N GLU A 162 -9.51 -13.60 -5.40
CA GLU A 162 -8.65 -12.71 -6.18
C GLU A 162 -7.48 -12.12 -5.38
N VAL A 163 -7.48 -12.25 -4.05
CA VAL A 163 -6.42 -11.80 -3.17
C VAL A 163 -5.17 -12.67 -3.35
N GLU A 164 -4.04 -12.05 -3.68
CA GLU A 164 -2.80 -12.74 -4.00
C GLU A 164 -1.86 -12.85 -2.78
N PHE A 165 -2.00 -11.95 -1.80
CA PHE A 165 -1.14 -11.91 -0.61
C PHE A 165 -1.82 -11.25 0.59
N VAL A 166 -1.27 -11.55 1.76
CA VAL A 166 -1.77 -11.02 3.05
C VAL A 166 -0.62 -10.40 3.84
N GLN A 167 -0.85 -9.23 4.42
CA GLN A 167 0.05 -8.59 5.37
C GLN A 167 -0.50 -8.78 6.78
N LEU A 168 0.25 -9.49 7.61
CA LEU A 168 -0.09 -9.81 9.00
C LEU A 168 0.91 -9.19 9.97
N GLN A 169 0.44 -8.93 11.19
CA GLN A 169 1.31 -8.68 12.34
C GLN A 169 1.46 -10.00 13.10
N VAL A 170 2.70 -10.46 13.26
CA VAL A 170 3.09 -11.68 13.98
C VAL A 170 3.89 -11.35 15.23
#